data_130860cb63e5a12fa4fb735a09b38567
#
_entry.id   130860cb63e5a12fa4fb735a09b38567
#
_cell.length_a   1.000
_cell.length_b   1.000
_cell.length_c   1.000
_cell.angle_alpha   90.00
_cell.angle_beta   90.00
_cell.angle_gamma   90.00
#
_symmetry.space_group_name_H-M   'P 1'
#
loop_
_entity.id
_entity.type
_entity.pdbx_description
1 polymer ?
#
loop_
_entity_poly.entity_id
_entity_poly.type
_entity_poly.pdbx_seq_one_letter_code
_entity_poly.pdbx_strand_id
1 'polypeptide(L)'
;MIVRVVAAVVFTAALAVSPALAQDGRITGTSRAPFQKVAEALEKAVADHKMAVVCHANAQRGAAGRGVTIKGNQVLMVFRNDFAVRLLAAEPQAGFEAPIRIYVYENADGTATVSYAPPSAVFAPYKNPEVKAVAAELDPIFRAIVDTALAVR
;
A
#
# COMPACT_ATOMS: atom_id res chain seq x y z
N MET A 1 -54.23 -28.33 -20.39
CA MET A 1 -53.80 -27.39 -19.33
C MET A 1 -52.29 -27.54 -19.22
N ILE A 2 -51.53 -26.63 -19.85
CA ILE A 2 -50.05 -26.75 -19.95
C ILE A 2 -49.47 -25.71 -18.98
N VAL A 3 -48.83 -26.22 -17.92
CA VAL A 3 -48.12 -25.36 -16.92
C VAL A 3 -46.73 -25.07 -17.48
N ARG A 4 -46.45 -23.81 -17.77
CA ARG A 4 -45.09 -23.35 -18.11
C ARG A 4 -44.36 -22.95 -16.83
N VAL A 5 -43.35 -23.70 -16.49
CA VAL A 5 -42.38 -23.35 -15.44
C VAL A 5 -41.36 -22.39 -16.02
N VAL A 6 -41.33 -21.13 -15.53
CA VAL A 6 -40.29 -20.17 -15.86
C VAL A 6 -39.21 -20.29 -14.81
N ALA A 7 -38.05 -20.80 -15.22
CA ALA A 7 -36.85 -20.80 -14.35
C ALA A 7 -36.18 -19.45 -14.41
N ALA A 8 -36.16 -18.73 -13.29
CA ALA A 8 -35.41 -17.49 -13.14
C ALA A 8 -33.94 -17.80 -12.87
N VAL A 9 -33.07 -17.48 -13.83
CA VAL A 9 -31.61 -17.56 -13.65
C VAL A 9 -31.14 -16.28 -12.94
N VAL A 10 -30.75 -16.42 -11.70
CA VAL A 10 -30.13 -15.30 -10.94
C VAL A 10 -28.65 -15.23 -11.34
N PHE A 11 -28.30 -14.19 -12.08
CA PHE A 11 -26.91 -13.91 -12.47
C PHE A 11 -26.25 -13.09 -11.35
N THR A 12 -25.46 -13.73 -10.49
CA THR A 12 -24.63 -13.06 -9.50
C THR A 12 -23.37 -12.52 -10.19
N ALA A 13 -23.37 -11.24 -10.51
CA ALA A 13 -22.18 -10.54 -11.00
C ALA A 13 -21.17 -10.36 -9.86
N ALA A 14 -20.11 -11.15 -9.86
CA ALA A 14 -18.95 -10.90 -9.02
C ALA A 14 -18.20 -9.68 -9.57
N LEU A 15 -18.27 -8.55 -8.86
CA LEU A 15 -17.47 -7.36 -9.15
C LEU A 15 -15.99 -7.68 -8.80
N ALA A 16 -15.21 -8.02 -9.82
CA ALA A 16 -13.76 -8.07 -9.72
C ALA A 16 -13.24 -6.64 -9.56
N VAL A 17 -12.69 -6.32 -8.38
CA VAL A 17 -11.94 -5.09 -8.17
C VAL A 17 -10.59 -5.24 -8.86
N SER A 18 -10.46 -4.75 -10.07
CA SER A 18 -9.17 -4.68 -10.76
C SER A 18 -8.34 -3.56 -10.13
N PRO A 19 -7.08 -3.80 -9.72
CA PRO A 19 -6.20 -2.72 -9.33
C PRO A 19 -5.91 -1.84 -10.54
N ALA A 20 -6.32 -0.57 -10.49
CA ALA A 20 -5.95 0.41 -11.49
C ALA A 20 -4.46 0.70 -11.36
N LEU A 21 -3.68 0.38 -12.40
CA LEU A 21 -2.30 0.85 -12.53
C LEU A 21 -2.34 2.36 -12.72
N ALA A 22 -1.85 3.12 -11.76
CA ALA A 22 -1.67 4.55 -11.92
C ALA A 22 -0.65 4.83 -13.03
N GLN A 23 -0.80 5.94 -13.77
CA GLN A 23 0.03 6.32 -14.92
C GLN A 23 1.55 6.46 -14.62
N ASP A 24 1.97 6.36 -13.36
CA ASP A 24 3.35 6.53 -12.87
C ASP A 24 3.93 5.27 -12.21
N GLY A 25 3.36 4.09 -12.47
CA GLY A 25 3.85 2.81 -11.92
C GLY A 25 3.50 2.56 -10.46
N ARG A 26 2.70 3.42 -9.81
CA ARG A 26 2.21 3.18 -8.45
C ARG A 26 1.05 2.18 -8.45
N ILE A 27 1.02 1.34 -7.41
CA ILE A 27 -0.12 0.49 -7.09
C ILE A 27 -1.02 1.28 -6.13
N THR A 28 -2.31 1.35 -6.44
CA THR A 28 -3.30 2.07 -5.65
C THR A 28 -4.50 1.18 -5.39
N GLY A 29 -4.98 1.15 -4.15
CA GLY A 29 -6.18 0.43 -3.75
C GLY A 29 -7.02 1.26 -2.79
N THR A 30 -8.35 1.05 -2.82
CA THR A 30 -9.30 1.73 -1.94
C THR A 30 -10.02 0.71 -1.07
N SER A 31 -10.07 0.96 0.25
CA SER A 31 -10.89 0.23 1.21
C SER A 31 -12.23 0.95 1.43
N ARG A 32 -13.28 0.19 1.71
CA ARG A 32 -14.57 0.75 2.14
C ARG A 32 -14.62 1.04 3.65
N ALA A 33 -13.60 0.64 4.39
CA ALA A 33 -13.50 0.92 5.81
C ALA A 33 -13.13 2.40 6.07
N PRO A 34 -13.47 2.95 7.25
CA PRO A 34 -13.05 4.28 7.66
C PRO A 34 -11.53 4.43 7.63
N PHE A 35 -11.06 5.62 7.23
CA PHE A 35 -9.63 5.94 7.12
C PHE A 35 -8.81 5.50 8.35
N GLN A 36 -9.29 5.79 9.56
CA GLN A 36 -8.56 5.46 10.79
C GLN A 36 -8.30 3.96 10.93
N LYS A 37 -9.31 3.13 10.63
CA LYS A 37 -9.15 1.65 10.66
C LYS A 37 -8.11 1.16 9.66
N VAL A 38 -8.10 1.73 8.44
CA VAL A 38 -7.13 1.33 7.40
C VAL A 38 -5.72 1.77 7.78
N ALA A 39 -5.55 2.98 8.32
CA ALA A 39 -4.25 3.49 8.76
C ALA A 39 -3.65 2.63 9.89
N GLU A 40 -4.46 2.28 10.91
CA GLU A 40 -4.05 1.39 12.02
C GLU A 40 -3.71 -0.02 11.51
N ALA A 41 -4.53 -0.56 10.60
CA ALA A 41 -4.27 -1.88 10.00
C ALA A 41 -3.00 -1.88 9.16
N LEU A 42 -2.69 -0.78 8.47
CA LEU A 42 -1.47 -0.62 7.69
C LEU A 42 -0.23 -0.65 8.59
N GLU A 43 -0.21 0.11 9.68
CA GLU A 43 0.89 0.07 10.65
C GLU A 43 1.08 -1.32 11.26
N LYS A 44 -0.02 -1.97 11.65
CA LYS A 44 0.01 -3.34 12.17
C LYS A 44 0.54 -4.32 11.13
N ALA A 45 0.08 -4.25 9.88
CA ALA A 45 0.53 -5.14 8.81
C ALA A 45 2.03 -4.97 8.52
N VAL A 46 2.58 -3.76 8.59
CA VAL A 46 4.03 -3.53 8.50
C VAL A 46 4.77 -4.33 9.56
N ALA A 47 4.34 -4.27 10.83
CA ALA A 47 4.96 -5.00 11.93
C ALA A 47 4.79 -6.52 11.81
N ASP A 48 3.59 -7.00 11.44
CA ASP A 48 3.30 -8.43 11.24
C ASP A 48 4.19 -9.06 10.15
N HIS A 49 4.55 -8.29 9.12
CA HIS A 49 5.50 -8.68 8.07
C HIS A 49 6.98 -8.43 8.43
N LYS A 50 7.27 -8.19 9.71
CA LYS A 50 8.63 -7.95 10.24
C LYS A 50 9.34 -6.76 9.59
N MET A 51 8.58 -5.80 9.08
CA MET A 51 9.07 -4.51 8.64
C MET A 51 8.92 -3.47 9.76
N ALA A 52 9.60 -2.34 9.65
CA ALA A 52 9.51 -1.24 10.59
C ALA A 52 9.02 0.05 9.90
N VAL A 53 8.15 0.81 10.56
CA VAL A 53 7.86 2.20 10.20
C VAL A 53 8.92 3.06 10.88
N VAL A 54 9.92 3.51 10.12
CA VAL A 54 11.06 4.30 10.66
C VAL A 54 10.82 5.81 10.61
N CYS A 55 9.83 6.24 9.84
CA CYS A 55 9.35 7.62 9.81
C CYS A 55 7.85 7.62 9.49
N HIS A 56 7.09 8.42 10.23
CA HIS A 56 5.64 8.55 10.06
C HIS A 56 5.27 10.03 9.97
N ALA A 57 5.05 10.51 8.74
CA ALA A 57 4.54 11.85 8.52
C ALA A 57 3.00 11.83 8.55
N ASN A 58 2.42 12.51 9.53
CA ASN A 58 0.97 12.65 9.68
C ASN A 58 0.57 14.11 9.49
N ALA A 59 0.13 14.46 8.27
CA ALA A 59 -0.23 15.83 7.90
C ALA A 59 -1.47 16.31 8.67
N GLN A 60 -2.44 15.43 8.95
CA GLN A 60 -3.63 15.77 9.73
C GLN A 60 -3.27 16.22 11.15
N ARG A 61 -2.38 15.48 11.82
CA ARG A 61 -1.89 15.85 13.16
C ARG A 61 -1.11 17.16 13.13
N GLY A 62 -0.25 17.34 12.12
CA GLY A 62 0.51 18.58 11.92
C GLY A 62 -0.40 19.80 11.71
N ALA A 63 -1.46 19.65 10.91
CA ALA A 63 -2.45 20.71 10.68
C ALA A 63 -3.23 21.05 11.95
N ALA A 64 -3.67 20.02 12.70
CA ALA A 64 -4.39 20.21 13.96
C ALA A 64 -3.58 21.00 15.00
N GLY A 65 -2.27 20.78 15.09
CA GLY A 65 -1.35 21.56 15.92
C GLY A 65 -1.26 23.03 15.53
N ARG A 66 -1.76 23.42 14.35
CA ARG A 66 -1.82 24.79 13.83
C ARG A 66 -3.26 25.35 13.82
N GLY A 67 -4.22 24.65 14.43
CA GLY A 67 -5.63 25.00 14.41
C GLY A 67 -6.33 24.80 13.07
N VAL A 68 -5.73 24.01 12.15
CA VAL A 68 -6.29 23.73 10.82
C VAL A 68 -6.81 22.28 10.79
N THR A 69 -8.05 22.11 10.31
CA THR A 69 -8.64 20.78 10.11
C THR A 69 -8.48 20.34 8.66
N ILE A 70 -7.84 19.20 8.44
CA ILE A 70 -7.78 18.53 7.14
C ILE A 70 -8.21 17.07 7.30
N LYS A 71 -8.55 16.42 6.18
CA LYS A 71 -8.80 14.98 6.14
C LYS A 71 -7.56 14.17 6.48
N GLY A 72 -7.76 12.92 6.85
CA GLY A 72 -6.70 11.97 7.15
C GLY A 72 -5.68 11.89 6.01
N ASN A 73 -4.39 12.00 6.36
CA ASN A 73 -3.30 12.00 5.39
C ASN A 73 -2.01 11.59 6.07
N GLN A 74 -1.42 10.47 5.65
CA GLN A 74 -0.24 9.92 6.29
C GLN A 74 0.71 9.31 5.27
N VAL A 75 2.01 9.45 5.52
CA VAL A 75 3.08 8.75 4.80
C VAL A 75 3.86 7.90 5.80
N LEU A 76 3.93 6.61 5.54
CA LEU A 76 4.74 5.67 6.30
C LEU A 76 6.01 5.35 5.51
N MET A 77 7.17 5.52 6.12
CA MET A 77 8.46 5.12 5.56
C MET A 77 8.81 3.75 6.12
N VAL A 78 8.77 2.73 5.25
CA VAL A 78 8.88 1.31 5.63
C VAL A 78 10.28 0.80 5.32
N PHE A 79 10.88 0.11 6.29
CA PHE A 79 12.28 -0.28 6.26
C PHE A 79 12.51 -1.63 6.94
N ARG A 80 13.55 -2.35 6.51
CA ARG A 80 14.09 -3.52 7.22
C ARG A 80 15.60 -3.60 7.00
N ASN A 81 16.34 -3.68 8.08
CA ASN A 81 17.79 -3.50 8.08
C ASN A 81 18.55 -4.60 7.31
N ASP A 82 18.10 -5.85 7.34
CA ASP A 82 18.75 -6.95 6.61
C ASP A 82 18.74 -6.74 5.09
N PHE A 83 17.63 -6.23 4.52
CA PHE A 83 17.57 -5.84 3.13
C PHE A 83 18.47 -4.63 2.83
N ALA A 84 18.49 -3.65 3.73
CA ALA A 84 19.33 -2.46 3.55
C ALA A 84 20.83 -2.81 3.55
N VAL A 85 21.27 -3.71 4.41
CA VAL A 85 22.68 -4.17 4.43
C VAL A 85 23.07 -4.77 3.09
N ARG A 86 22.24 -5.66 2.53
CA ARG A 86 22.48 -6.28 1.22
C ARG A 86 22.49 -5.23 0.09
N LEU A 87 21.50 -4.33 0.10
CA LEU A 87 21.35 -3.27 -0.88
C LEU A 87 22.58 -2.35 -0.92
N LEU A 88 22.99 -1.85 0.26
CA LEU A 88 24.12 -0.92 0.39
C LEU A 88 25.47 -1.58 0.11
N ALA A 89 25.63 -2.87 0.42
CA ALA A 89 26.82 -3.62 0.05
C ALA A 89 26.95 -3.82 -1.47
N ALA A 90 25.79 -3.97 -2.15
CA ALA A 90 25.77 -4.16 -3.61
C ALA A 90 25.95 -2.84 -4.40
N GLU A 91 25.24 -1.79 -3.99
CA GLU A 91 25.23 -0.48 -4.66
C GLU A 91 24.81 0.62 -3.68
N PRO A 92 25.76 1.35 -3.05
CA PRO A 92 25.46 2.37 -2.03
C PRO A 92 24.49 3.46 -2.51
N GLN A 93 24.50 3.82 -3.80
CA GLN A 93 23.61 4.82 -4.37
C GLN A 93 22.14 4.40 -4.30
N ALA A 94 21.84 3.11 -4.32
CA ALA A 94 20.47 2.59 -4.17
C ALA A 94 19.86 2.90 -2.80
N GLY A 95 20.68 3.23 -1.82
CA GLY A 95 20.22 3.68 -0.50
C GLY A 95 19.39 4.98 -0.54
N PHE A 96 19.48 5.76 -1.62
CA PHE A 96 18.65 6.94 -1.82
C PHE A 96 17.14 6.60 -1.88
N GLU A 97 16.80 5.43 -2.37
CA GLU A 97 15.41 4.98 -2.51
C GLU A 97 14.81 4.39 -1.21
N ALA A 98 15.63 4.08 -0.24
CA ALA A 98 15.20 3.51 1.03
C ALA A 98 15.24 4.54 2.17
N PRO A 99 14.26 4.53 3.09
CA PRO A 99 13.09 3.65 3.21
C PRO A 99 12.01 3.89 2.14
N ILE A 100 11.29 2.81 1.74
CA ILE A 100 10.22 2.91 0.75
C ILE A 100 8.94 3.44 1.41
N ARG A 101 8.22 4.36 0.72
CA ARG A 101 7.02 4.97 1.26
C ARG A 101 5.76 4.21 0.90
N ILE A 102 4.82 4.18 1.85
CA ILE A 102 3.41 3.86 1.63
C ILE A 102 2.60 5.10 2.02
N TYR A 103 1.71 5.54 1.14
CA TYR A 103 0.84 6.69 1.34
C TYR A 103 -0.59 6.25 1.57
N VAL A 104 -1.25 6.78 2.61
CA VAL A 104 -2.66 6.54 2.88
C VAL A 104 -3.37 7.86 3.12
N TYR A 105 -4.55 8.04 2.49
CA TYR A 105 -5.35 9.25 2.66
C TYR A 105 -6.85 8.95 2.71
N GLU A 106 -7.57 9.86 3.35
CA GLU A 106 -9.01 9.82 3.52
C GLU A 106 -9.72 10.39 2.29
N ASN A 107 -10.62 9.62 1.72
CA ASN A 107 -11.49 10.00 0.62
C ASN A 107 -12.59 10.99 1.05
N ALA A 108 -13.34 11.54 0.08
CA ALA A 108 -14.43 12.47 0.36
C ALA A 108 -15.52 11.85 1.26
N ASP A 109 -15.78 10.56 1.10
CA ASP A 109 -16.77 9.76 1.83
C ASP A 109 -16.29 9.16 3.17
N GLY A 110 -15.05 9.49 3.60
CA GLY A 110 -14.45 8.99 4.84
C GLY A 110 -13.78 7.61 4.72
N THR A 111 -13.84 6.97 3.56
CA THR A 111 -13.09 5.75 3.25
C THR A 111 -11.60 6.07 3.03
N ALA A 112 -10.76 5.07 2.79
CA ALA A 112 -9.33 5.26 2.61
C ALA A 112 -8.82 4.75 1.27
N THR A 113 -7.85 5.46 0.71
CA THR A 113 -7.03 5.02 -0.41
C THR A 113 -5.58 4.85 0.05
N VAL A 114 -4.97 3.72 -0.31
CA VAL A 114 -3.55 3.40 -0.05
C VAL A 114 -2.84 3.30 -1.38
N SER A 115 -1.64 3.89 -1.48
CA SER A 115 -0.80 3.81 -2.68
C SER A 115 0.69 3.68 -2.34
N TYR A 116 1.42 2.94 -3.17
CA TYR A 116 2.87 2.77 -3.08
C TYR A 116 3.46 2.46 -4.45
N ALA A 117 4.75 2.75 -4.63
CA ALA A 117 5.50 2.24 -5.77
C ALA A 117 6.09 0.86 -5.40
N PRO A 118 5.90 -0.19 -6.22
CA PRO A 118 6.53 -1.48 -5.96
C PRO A 118 8.04 -1.34 -5.82
N PRO A 119 8.70 -2.05 -4.87
CA PRO A 119 10.16 -2.04 -4.75
C PRO A 119 10.89 -2.25 -6.07
N SER A 120 10.43 -3.16 -6.93
CA SER A 120 11.01 -3.38 -8.26
C SER A 120 10.93 -2.16 -9.17
N ALA A 121 9.90 -1.33 -9.06
CA ALA A 121 9.79 -0.07 -9.80
C ALA A 121 10.70 1.01 -9.19
N VAL A 122 10.77 1.09 -7.86
CA VAL A 122 11.63 2.04 -7.14
C VAL A 122 13.10 1.82 -7.49
N PHE A 123 13.55 0.57 -7.48
CA PHE A 123 14.94 0.20 -7.77
C PHE A 123 15.22 -0.07 -9.25
N ALA A 124 14.28 0.14 -10.17
CA ALA A 124 14.45 -0.09 -11.61
C ALA A 124 15.63 0.64 -12.25
N PRO A 125 16.02 1.88 -11.83
CA PRO A 125 17.18 2.56 -12.38
C PRO A 125 18.51 1.83 -12.15
N TYR A 126 18.62 1.03 -11.07
CA TYR A 126 19.85 0.34 -10.69
C TYR A 126 19.99 -0.98 -11.44
N LYS A 127 21.19 -1.23 -12.00
CA LYS A 127 21.43 -2.39 -12.87
C LYS A 127 22.05 -3.57 -12.13
N ASN A 128 22.53 -3.38 -10.91
CA ASN A 128 23.14 -4.41 -10.08
C ASN A 128 22.16 -5.58 -9.85
N PRO A 129 22.58 -6.84 -10.11
CA PRO A 129 21.70 -8.01 -9.93
C PRO A 129 21.20 -8.21 -8.51
N GLU A 130 22.02 -7.91 -7.49
CA GLU A 130 21.62 -8.04 -6.10
C GLU A 130 20.58 -6.99 -5.70
N VAL A 131 20.67 -5.75 -6.20
CA VAL A 131 19.64 -4.73 -6.01
C VAL A 131 18.29 -5.21 -6.58
N LYS A 132 18.31 -5.83 -7.76
CA LYS A 132 17.11 -6.40 -8.38
C LYS A 132 16.57 -7.59 -7.59
N ALA A 133 17.43 -8.44 -7.04
CA ALA A 133 17.02 -9.56 -6.20
C ALA A 133 16.34 -9.07 -4.91
N VAL A 134 16.93 -8.10 -4.22
CA VAL A 134 16.35 -7.47 -3.03
C VAL A 134 14.98 -6.85 -3.36
N ALA A 135 14.86 -6.14 -4.48
CA ALA A 135 13.59 -5.54 -4.91
C ALA A 135 12.50 -6.60 -5.15
N ALA A 136 12.85 -7.70 -5.84
CA ALA A 136 11.94 -8.79 -6.12
C ALA A 136 11.47 -9.54 -4.85
N GLU A 137 12.33 -9.66 -3.83
CA GLU A 137 11.97 -10.21 -2.53
C GLU A 137 11.03 -9.28 -1.74
N LEU A 138 11.21 -7.97 -1.87
CA LEU A 138 10.38 -6.96 -1.20
C LEU A 138 8.98 -6.80 -1.83
N ASP A 139 8.84 -7.00 -3.14
CA ASP A 139 7.56 -6.82 -3.85
C ASP A 139 6.38 -7.58 -3.20
N PRO A 140 6.46 -8.90 -2.94
CA PRO A 140 5.37 -9.64 -2.31
C PRO A 140 5.12 -9.18 -0.86
N ILE A 141 6.13 -8.72 -0.14
CA ILE A 141 5.99 -8.21 1.23
C ILE A 141 5.16 -6.93 1.23
N PHE A 142 5.52 -5.95 0.37
CA PHE A 142 4.77 -4.69 0.26
C PHE A 142 3.35 -4.90 -0.22
N ARG A 143 3.15 -5.81 -1.18
CA ARG A 143 1.80 -6.19 -1.63
C ARG A 143 0.97 -6.76 -0.48
N ALA A 144 1.50 -7.73 0.27
CA ALA A 144 0.79 -8.37 1.38
C ALA A 144 0.44 -7.36 2.50
N ILE A 145 1.34 -6.43 2.82
CA ILE A 145 1.08 -5.34 3.77
C ILE A 145 -0.13 -4.51 3.34
N VAL A 146 -0.13 -4.05 2.08
CA VAL A 146 -1.20 -3.19 1.57
C VAL A 146 -2.51 -3.96 1.40
N ASP A 147 -2.48 -5.17 0.88
CA ASP A 147 -3.67 -6.02 0.72
C ASP A 147 -4.33 -6.31 2.09
N THR A 148 -3.53 -6.58 3.14
CA THR A 148 -4.01 -6.75 4.52
C THR A 148 -4.70 -5.49 5.03
N ALA A 149 -4.11 -4.31 4.83
CA ALA A 149 -4.70 -3.05 5.27
C ALA A 149 -5.99 -2.71 4.51
N LEU A 150 -6.09 -3.03 3.24
CA LEU A 150 -7.28 -2.78 2.42
C LEU A 150 -8.43 -3.76 2.69
N ALA A 151 -8.15 -4.94 3.26
CA ALA A 151 -9.14 -5.97 3.54
C ALA A 151 -9.99 -5.71 4.80
N VAL A 152 -9.63 -4.71 5.64
CA VAL A 152 -10.40 -4.36 6.84
C VAL A 152 -11.78 -3.82 6.48
N ARG A 153 -12.76 -4.08 7.39
CA ARG A 153 -14.18 -3.73 7.22
C ARG A 153 -14.69 -2.88 8.38
#